data_ab3db3473d90bb5cd1e76ec7e184263c
#
_entry.id   ab3db3473d90bb5cd1e76ec7e184263c
#
_cell.length_a   1.000
_cell.length_b   1.000
_cell.length_c   1.000
_cell.angle_alpha   90.00
_cell.angle_beta   90.00
_cell.angle_gamma   90.00
#
_symmetry.space_group_name_H-M   'P 1'
#
loop_
_entity.id
_entity.type
_entity.pdbx_description
1 polymer ?
#
loop_
_entity_poly.entity_id
_entity_poly.type
_entity_poly.pdbx_seq_one_letter_code
_entity_poly.pdbx_strand_id
1 'polypeptide(L)'
;MKWIKKTINKYPKIKDILIAILIMSGLGLLFGSIYWGIQREEAEYDIIRQNKGIAEAVIYKVKYLKKKNYSASIIFYVGNKRYVPYSIPFDKMPPLGLRVPIWYNPDDPKMNMRAEDARMDSILQDPVKFYERQVREDSLEWKLILPID
;
A
#
# COMPACT_ATOMS: atom_id res chain seq x y z
N MET A 1 29.23 -38.54 -3.40
CA MET A 1 28.02 -38.43 -4.24
C MET A 1 27.53 -39.71 -4.93
N LYS A 2 28.42 -40.62 -5.40
CA LYS A 2 28.02 -41.90 -6.03
C LYS A 2 27.25 -42.87 -5.09
N TRP A 3 27.55 -42.85 -3.81
CA TRP A 3 26.92 -43.73 -2.81
C TRP A 3 25.46 -43.39 -2.56
N ILE A 4 25.10 -42.09 -2.45
CA ILE A 4 23.75 -41.61 -2.26
C ILE A 4 22.85 -41.99 -3.46
N LYS A 5 23.35 -41.83 -4.70
CA LYS A 5 22.62 -42.27 -5.91
C LYS A 5 22.30 -43.77 -5.93
N LYS A 6 23.25 -44.62 -5.46
CA LYS A 6 23.08 -46.06 -5.42
C LYS A 6 22.03 -46.50 -4.40
N THR A 7 21.94 -45.82 -3.26
CA THR A 7 20.95 -46.10 -2.21
C THR A 7 19.54 -45.67 -2.62
N ILE A 8 19.41 -44.49 -3.24
CA ILE A 8 18.11 -43.96 -3.73
C ILE A 8 17.50 -44.87 -4.80
N ASN A 9 18.29 -45.40 -5.73
CA ASN A 9 17.80 -46.29 -6.77
C ASN A 9 17.39 -47.67 -6.26
N LYS A 10 17.92 -48.11 -5.12
CA LYS A 10 17.57 -49.42 -4.52
C LYS A 10 16.22 -49.38 -3.78
N TYR A 11 15.77 -48.20 -3.35
CA TYR A 11 14.54 -48.02 -2.58
C TYR A 11 13.71 -46.85 -3.14
N PRO A 12 12.89 -47.07 -4.19
CA PRO A 12 12.11 -46.03 -4.84
C PRO A 12 11.19 -45.26 -3.86
N LYS A 13 10.62 -45.92 -2.87
CA LYS A 13 9.81 -45.29 -1.81
C LYS A 13 10.58 -44.22 -0.99
N ILE A 14 11.89 -44.41 -0.78
CA ILE A 14 12.73 -43.42 -0.06
C ILE A 14 12.88 -42.15 -0.91
N LYS A 15 12.99 -42.28 -2.23
CA LYS A 15 13.04 -41.15 -3.14
C LYS A 15 11.78 -40.27 -3.04
N ASP A 16 10.62 -40.91 -3.04
CA ASP A 16 9.33 -40.21 -2.97
C ASP A 16 9.15 -39.50 -1.62
N ILE A 17 9.58 -40.13 -0.53
CA ILE A 17 9.58 -39.53 0.82
C ILE A 17 10.52 -38.32 0.89
N LEU A 18 11.72 -38.41 0.33
CA LEU A 18 12.66 -37.28 0.31
C LEU A 18 12.14 -36.10 -0.51
N ILE A 19 11.51 -36.40 -1.66
CA ILE A 19 10.86 -35.36 -2.48
C ILE A 19 9.72 -34.71 -1.70
N ALA A 20 8.87 -35.48 -1.04
CA ALA A 20 7.76 -34.96 -0.23
C ALA A 20 8.28 -34.05 0.90
N ILE A 21 9.32 -34.45 1.62
CA ILE A 21 9.95 -33.64 2.69
C ILE A 21 10.51 -32.34 2.12
N LEU A 22 11.15 -32.38 0.94
CA LEU A 22 11.73 -31.21 0.30
C LEU A 22 10.65 -30.22 -0.16
N ILE A 23 9.52 -30.73 -0.69
CA ILE A 23 8.36 -29.90 -1.05
C ILE A 23 7.73 -29.29 0.19
N MET A 24 7.48 -30.08 1.23
CA MET A 24 6.88 -29.60 2.48
C MET A 24 7.74 -28.55 3.18
N SER A 25 9.07 -28.75 3.22
CA SER A 25 9.98 -27.76 3.79
C SER A 25 10.03 -26.45 2.96
N GLY A 26 10.01 -26.55 1.62
CA GLY A 26 9.93 -25.40 0.73
C GLY A 26 8.64 -24.61 0.92
N LEU A 27 7.50 -25.30 1.02
CA LEU A 27 6.21 -24.67 1.31
C LEU A 27 6.20 -24.02 2.70
N GLY A 28 6.73 -24.69 3.72
CA GLY A 28 6.83 -24.16 5.08
C GLY A 28 7.64 -22.86 5.13
N LEU A 29 8.75 -22.77 4.41
CA LEU A 29 9.56 -21.55 4.31
C LEU A 29 8.81 -20.42 3.57
N LEU A 30 8.09 -20.74 2.49
CA LEU A 30 7.28 -19.77 1.75
C LEU A 30 6.15 -19.21 2.63
N PHE A 31 5.36 -20.07 3.26
CA PHE A 31 4.27 -19.62 4.15
C PHE A 31 4.80 -18.86 5.37
N GLY A 32 5.91 -19.31 5.95
CA GLY A 32 6.56 -18.64 7.06
C GLY A 32 7.03 -17.23 6.70
N SER A 33 7.63 -17.05 5.54
CA SER A 33 8.08 -15.72 5.08
C SER A 33 6.92 -14.76 4.79
N ILE A 34 5.81 -15.26 4.20
CA ILE A 34 4.59 -14.48 3.96
C ILE A 34 3.96 -14.08 5.29
N TYR A 35 3.80 -15.01 6.22
CA TYR A 35 3.25 -14.74 7.54
C TYR A 35 4.06 -13.69 8.30
N TRP A 36 5.38 -13.80 8.27
CA TRP A 36 6.26 -12.85 8.94
C TRP A 36 6.21 -11.45 8.30
N GLY A 37 6.08 -11.38 6.98
CA GLY A 37 5.86 -10.13 6.23
C GLY A 37 4.58 -9.42 6.67
N ILE A 38 3.47 -10.16 6.78
CA ILE A 38 2.17 -9.61 7.23
C ILE A 38 2.25 -9.09 8.67
N GLN A 39 2.84 -9.87 9.57
CA GLN A 39 2.98 -9.48 10.98
C GLN A 39 3.83 -8.22 11.16
N ARG A 40 4.88 -8.07 10.35
CA ARG A 40 5.73 -6.88 10.36
C ARG A 40 4.97 -5.65 9.87
N GLU A 41 4.21 -5.77 8.79
CA GLU A 41 3.41 -4.69 8.23
C GLU A 41 2.32 -4.22 9.23
N GLU A 42 1.63 -5.15 9.89
CA GLU A 42 0.66 -4.84 10.95
C GLU A 42 1.32 -4.09 12.11
N ALA A 43 2.49 -4.53 12.57
CA ALA A 43 3.21 -3.85 13.65
C ALA A 43 3.63 -2.41 13.25
N GLU A 44 4.04 -2.19 11.99
CA GLU A 44 4.33 -0.85 11.47
C GLU A 44 3.06 0.03 11.45
N TYR A 45 1.91 -0.52 11.07
CA TYR A 45 0.63 0.20 11.09
C TYR A 45 0.18 0.54 12.51
N ASP A 46 0.38 -0.34 13.47
CA ASP A 46 0.03 -0.06 14.87
C ASP A 46 0.88 1.07 15.46
N ILE A 47 2.16 1.15 15.12
CA ILE A 47 3.02 2.29 15.50
C ILE A 47 2.46 3.60 14.94
N ILE A 48 2.05 3.60 13.65
CA ILE A 48 1.46 4.79 13.03
C ILE A 48 0.12 5.15 13.69
N ARG A 49 -0.76 4.18 13.95
CA ARG A 49 -2.06 4.44 14.62
C ARG A 49 -1.91 5.09 16.00
N GLN A 50 -0.88 4.70 16.75
CA GLN A 50 -0.62 5.21 18.11
C GLN A 50 -0.02 6.63 18.12
N ASN A 51 0.87 6.94 17.17
CA ASN A 51 1.55 8.25 17.11
C ASN A 51 1.61 8.74 15.65
N LYS A 52 0.44 9.17 15.13
CA LYS A 52 0.31 9.54 13.73
C LYS A 52 0.52 11.02 13.46
N GLY A 53 1.39 11.33 12.52
CA GLY A 53 1.35 12.57 11.76
C GLY A 53 0.30 12.45 10.65
N ILE A 54 -0.34 13.58 10.33
CA ILE A 54 -1.34 13.65 9.26
C ILE A 54 -0.78 14.54 8.15
N ALA A 55 -0.86 14.07 6.91
CA ALA A 55 -0.50 14.84 5.72
C ALA A 55 -1.53 14.65 4.62
N GLU A 56 -1.61 15.60 3.70
CA GLU A 56 -2.34 15.45 2.45
C GLU A 56 -1.39 15.01 1.34
N ALA A 57 -1.69 13.88 0.73
CA ALA A 57 -1.00 13.39 -0.46
C ALA A 57 -1.81 13.75 -1.71
N VAL A 58 -1.11 14.01 -2.81
CA VAL A 58 -1.72 14.33 -4.10
C VAL A 58 -1.52 13.18 -5.07
N ILE A 59 -2.59 12.76 -5.74
CA ILE A 59 -2.52 11.77 -6.82
C ILE A 59 -1.87 12.40 -8.05
N TYR A 60 -0.70 11.88 -8.45
CA TYR A 60 0.05 12.39 -9.61
C TYR A 60 0.08 11.41 -10.80
N LYS A 61 -0.29 10.15 -10.57
CA LYS A 61 -0.32 9.13 -11.61
C LYS A 61 -1.37 8.08 -11.29
N VAL A 62 -2.13 7.67 -12.30
CA VAL A 62 -3.10 6.58 -12.20
C VAL A 62 -2.75 5.50 -13.22
N LYS A 63 -2.77 4.24 -12.79
CA LYS A 63 -2.56 3.06 -13.61
C LYS A 63 -3.81 2.18 -13.57
N TYR A 64 -4.33 1.81 -14.72
CA TYR A 64 -5.39 0.82 -14.82
C TYR A 64 -4.84 -0.58 -14.52
N LEU A 65 -5.51 -1.29 -13.64
CA LEU A 65 -5.30 -2.70 -13.35
C LEU A 65 -6.41 -3.53 -14.01
N LYS A 66 -6.28 -4.85 -14.01
CA LYS A 66 -7.33 -5.72 -14.53
C LYS A 66 -8.62 -5.60 -13.70
N LYS A 67 -9.78 -5.87 -14.32
CA LYS A 67 -11.12 -5.92 -13.68
C LYS A 67 -11.63 -4.57 -13.13
N LYS A 68 -11.43 -3.47 -13.87
CA LYS A 68 -11.89 -2.12 -13.50
C LYS A 68 -11.29 -1.56 -12.21
N ASN A 69 -10.16 -2.08 -11.75
CA ASN A 69 -9.43 -1.54 -10.61
C ASN A 69 -8.34 -0.58 -11.09
N TYR A 70 -8.06 0.42 -10.30
CA TYR A 70 -7.06 1.45 -10.57
C TYR A 70 -6.05 1.49 -9.42
N SER A 71 -4.81 1.82 -9.74
CA SER A 71 -3.75 2.04 -8.77
C SER A 71 -3.28 3.49 -8.90
N ALA A 72 -3.48 4.27 -7.87
CA ALA A 72 -3.09 5.68 -7.84
C ALA A 72 -1.77 5.86 -7.10
N SER A 73 -0.76 6.38 -7.79
CA SER A 73 0.50 6.79 -7.16
C SER A 73 0.34 8.18 -6.57
N ILE A 74 0.73 8.33 -5.32
CA ILE A 74 0.58 9.54 -4.54
C ILE A 74 1.92 10.13 -4.12
N ILE A 75 1.91 11.41 -3.77
CA ILE A 75 3.06 12.15 -3.27
C ILE A 75 2.62 13.04 -2.12
N PHE A 76 3.39 13.09 -1.04
CA PHE A 76 3.14 14.02 0.05
C PHE A 76 4.44 14.64 0.56
N TYR A 77 4.33 15.68 1.37
CA TYR A 77 5.45 16.39 1.94
C TYR A 77 5.34 16.44 3.47
N VAL A 78 6.48 16.28 4.12
CA VAL A 78 6.63 16.58 5.55
C VAL A 78 7.72 17.64 5.67
N GLY A 79 7.35 18.85 6.07
CA GLY A 79 8.21 20.02 5.91
C GLY A 79 8.56 20.22 4.44
N ASN A 80 9.87 20.35 4.15
CA ASN A 80 10.38 20.54 2.78
C ASN A 80 10.77 19.22 2.08
N LYS A 81 10.53 18.06 2.70
CA LYS A 81 10.94 16.78 2.16
C LYS A 81 9.78 16.05 1.49
N ARG A 82 10.05 15.60 0.26
CA ARG A 82 9.11 14.84 -0.56
C ARG A 82 9.18 13.34 -0.23
N TYR A 83 7.99 12.72 -0.13
CA TYR A 83 7.81 11.29 0.03
C TYR A 83 6.90 10.73 -1.06
N VAL A 84 7.25 9.56 -1.58
CA VAL A 84 6.46 8.81 -2.57
C VAL A 84 6.14 7.46 -1.93
N PRO A 85 4.99 7.33 -1.30
CA PRO A 85 4.58 6.08 -0.68
C PRO A 85 4.12 5.05 -1.72
N TYR A 86 3.55 3.95 -1.23
CA TYR A 86 2.90 2.96 -2.07
C TYR A 86 1.68 3.55 -2.80
N SER A 87 1.21 2.80 -3.80
CA SER A 87 0.01 3.20 -4.56
C SER A 87 -1.26 2.78 -3.84
N ILE A 88 -2.28 3.62 -3.87
CA ILE A 88 -3.61 3.35 -3.29
C ILE A 88 -4.50 2.69 -4.36
N PRO A 89 -5.14 1.56 -4.05
CA PRO A 89 -6.12 0.95 -4.94
C PRO A 89 -7.45 1.71 -4.92
N PHE A 90 -8.10 1.83 -6.08
CA PHE A 90 -9.43 2.42 -6.27
C PHE A 90 -10.26 1.55 -7.20
N ASP A 91 -11.56 1.41 -6.91
CA ASP A 91 -12.53 0.72 -7.76
C ASP A 91 -13.01 1.61 -8.92
N LYS A 92 -12.96 2.91 -8.75
CA LYS A 92 -13.27 3.92 -9.78
C LYS A 92 -12.01 4.73 -10.08
N MET A 93 -11.87 5.20 -11.31
CA MET A 93 -10.72 6.01 -11.73
C MET A 93 -10.65 7.32 -10.92
N PRO A 94 -9.65 7.52 -10.08
CA PRO A 94 -9.50 8.78 -9.35
C PRO A 94 -8.92 9.86 -10.26
N PRO A 95 -9.36 11.12 -10.12
CA PRO A 95 -8.77 12.24 -10.84
C PRO A 95 -7.33 12.51 -10.41
N LEU A 96 -6.51 12.98 -11.36
CA LEU A 96 -5.19 13.55 -11.03
C LEU A 96 -5.37 14.85 -10.23
N GLY A 97 -4.50 15.09 -9.25
CA GLY A 97 -4.61 16.23 -8.36
C GLY A 97 -5.54 16.03 -7.16
N LEU A 98 -6.29 14.91 -7.10
CA LEU A 98 -7.09 14.58 -5.93
C LEU A 98 -6.19 14.48 -4.69
N ARG A 99 -6.56 15.21 -3.63
CA ARG A 99 -5.87 15.16 -2.33
C ARG A 99 -6.49 14.06 -1.48
N VAL A 100 -5.63 13.21 -0.91
CA VAL A 100 -6.01 12.07 -0.07
C VAL A 100 -5.29 12.15 1.27
N PRO A 101 -5.96 11.86 2.40
CA PRO A 101 -5.33 11.88 3.71
C PRO A 101 -4.38 10.68 3.88
N ILE A 102 -3.19 10.94 4.41
CA ILE A 102 -2.17 9.96 4.74
C ILE A 102 -1.80 10.09 6.21
N TRP A 103 -1.69 8.95 6.88
CA TRP A 103 -1.08 8.87 8.19
C TRP A 103 0.37 8.40 8.04
N TYR A 104 1.26 8.99 8.80
CA TYR A 104 2.68 8.64 8.78
C TYR A 104 3.28 8.66 10.19
N ASN A 105 4.39 7.94 10.39
CA ASN A 105 5.16 8.03 11.60
C ASN A 105 5.99 9.33 11.58
N PRO A 106 5.82 10.26 12.53
CA PRO A 106 6.58 11.51 12.58
C PRO A 106 8.09 11.31 12.66
N ASP A 107 8.55 10.24 13.32
CA ASP A 107 9.97 9.91 13.47
C ASP A 107 10.58 9.32 12.21
N ASP A 108 9.78 8.58 11.43
CA ASP A 108 10.16 8.06 10.10
C ASP A 108 9.00 8.16 9.11
N PRO A 109 8.86 9.27 8.37
CA PRO A 109 7.77 9.46 7.40
C PRO A 109 7.77 8.50 6.19
N LYS A 110 8.78 7.64 6.04
CA LYS A 110 8.74 6.54 5.08
C LYS A 110 7.75 5.46 5.52
N MET A 111 7.57 5.30 6.83
CA MET A 111 6.50 4.50 7.42
C MET A 111 5.21 5.31 7.34
N ASN A 112 4.35 4.95 6.42
CA ASN A 112 3.10 5.67 6.17
C ASN A 112 2.03 4.71 5.66
N MET A 113 0.76 5.10 5.86
CA MET A 113 -0.40 4.37 5.42
C MET A 113 -1.50 5.34 4.96
N ARG A 114 -2.45 4.84 4.18
CA ARG A 114 -3.68 5.63 3.93
C ARG A 114 -4.39 5.88 5.27
N ALA A 115 -5.00 7.04 5.41
CA ALA A 115 -5.81 7.29 6.59
C ALA A 115 -6.99 6.30 6.68
N GLU A 116 -7.23 5.81 7.88
CA GLU A 116 -8.38 4.93 8.18
C GLU A 116 -9.46 5.80 8.84
N ASP A 117 -10.05 6.71 8.07
CA ASP A 117 -11.07 7.65 8.53
C ASP A 117 -12.21 7.80 7.52
N ALA A 118 -13.32 8.39 7.96
CA ALA A 118 -14.52 8.59 7.14
C ALA A 118 -14.26 9.46 5.89
N ARG A 119 -13.25 10.33 5.91
CA ARG A 119 -12.86 11.13 4.75
C ARG A 119 -12.26 10.24 3.67
N MET A 120 -11.36 9.36 4.04
CA MET A 120 -10.75 8.42 3.11
C MET A 120 -11.78 7.43 2.55
N ASP A 121 -12.69 6.93 3.39
CA ASP A 121 -13.78 6.05 2.94
C ASP A 121 -14.68 6.74 1.90
N SER A 122 -15.02 8.01 2.11
CA SER A 122 -15.81 8.81 1.16
C SER A 122 -15.06 9.00 -0.18
N ILE A 123 -13.74 9.22 -0.13
CA ILE A 123 -12.90 9.34 -1.33
C ILE A 123 -12.88 8.03 -2.12
N LEU A 124 -12.75 6.88 -1.44
CA LEU A 124 -12.74 5.58 -2.09
C LEU A 124 -14.07 5.22 -2.74
N GLN A 125 -15.19 5.61 -2.13
CA GLN A 125 -16.53 5.39 -2.68
C GLN A 125 -16.80 6.20 -3.94
N ASP A 126 -16.46 7.49 -3.93
CA ASP A 126 -16.68 8.38 -5.07
C ASP A 126 -15.59 9.47 -5.20
N PRO A 127 -14.42 9.09 -5.78
CA PRO A 127 -13.27 9.98 -5.89
C PRO A 127 -13.54 11.20 -6.78
N VAL A 128 -14.41 11.08 -7.79
CA VAL A 128 -14.73 12.18 -8.71
C VAL A 128 -15.54 13.25 -7.99
N LYS A 129 -16.64 12.86 -7.32
CA LYS A 129 -17.47 13.78 -6.56
C LYS A 129 -16.69 14.48 -5.44
N PHE A 130 -15.79 13.75 -4.80
CA PHE A 130 -14.94 14.34 -3.76
C PHE A 130 -13.97 15.37 -4.34
N TYR A 131 -13.35 15.09 -5.48
CA TYR A 131 -12.47 16.01 -6.19
C TYR A 131 -13.19 17.28 -6.63
N GLU A 132 -14.40 17.18 -7.19
CA GLU A 132 -15.21 18.34 -7.56
C GLU A 132 -15.52 19.24 -6.36
N ARG A 133 -15.73 18.66 -5.19
CA ARG A 133 -15.88 19.41 -3.94
C ARG A 133 -14.61 20.14 -3.55
N GLN A 134 -13.45 19.47 -3.57
CA GLN A 134 -12.15 20.08 -3.29
C GLN A 134 -11.87 21.27 -4.20
N VAL A 135 -12.07 21.10 -5.51
CA VAL A 135 -11.86 22.18 -6.48
C VAL A 135 -12.79 23.38 -6.20
N ARG A 136 -14.03 23.11 -5.80
CA ARG A 136 -14.99 24.17 -5.44
C ARG A 136 -14.57 24.90 -4.17
N GLU A 137 -14.16 24.18 -3.15
CA GLU A 137 -13.67 24.76 -1.89
C GLU A 137 -12.43 25.62 -2.13
N ASP A 138 -11.42 25.12 -2.87
CA ASP A 138 -10.24 25.88 -3.25
C ASP A 138 -10.61 27.17 -4.04
N SER A 139 -11.56 27.09 -4.96
CA SER A 139 -12.01 28.25 -5.73
C SER A 139 -12.71 29.32 -4.87
N LEU A 140 -13.36 28.94 -3.79
CA LEU A 140 -13.98 29.85 -2.83
C LEU A 140 -12.92 30.52 -1.94
N GLU A 141 -11.90 29.77 -1.49
CA GLU A 141 -10.80 30.33 -0.71
C GLU A 141 -10.04 31.39 -1.51
N TRP A 142 -9.73 31.15 -2.79
CA TRP A 142 -9.11 32.15 -3.65
C TRP A 142 -9.93 33.43 -3.81
N LYS A 143 -11.26 33.34 -3.88
CA LYS A 143 -12.14 34.51 -3.94
C LYS A 143 -12.16 35.33 -2.67
N LEU A 144 -11.90 34.70 -1.53
CA LEU A 144 -11.84 35.40 -0.23
C LEU A 144 -10.46 36.08 0.01
N ILE A 145 -9.41 35.63 -0.67
CA ILE A 145 -8.05 36.14 -0.52
C ILE A 145 -7.76 37.30 -1.50
N LEU A 146 -8.40 37.28 -2.67
CA LEU A 146 -8.25 38.38 -3.63
C LEU A 146 -9.20 39.53 -3.25
N PRO A 147 -8.66 40.75 -2.95
CA PRO A 147 -9.53 41.92 -2.76
C PRO A 147 -10.29 42.17 -4.08
N ILE A 148 -11.60 42.26 -3.95
CA ILE A 148 -12.47 42.69 -5.06
C ILE A 148 -12.25 44.20 -5.20
N ASP A 149 -11.50 44.63 -6.21
CA ASP A 149 -11.46 46.01 -6.65
C ASP A 149 -12.77 46.41 -7.31
#